data_c642049bc051c29e9748542b3336f17d
#
_entry.id   c642049bc051c29e9748542b3336f17d
#
_cell.length_a   1.000
_cell.length_b   1.000
_cell.length_c   1.000
_cell.angle_alpha   90.00
_cell.angle_beta   90.00
_cell.angle_gamma   90.00
#
_symmetry.space_group_name_H-M   'P 1'
#
loop_
_entity.id
_entity.type
_entity.pdbx_description
1 polymer ?
#
loop_
_entity_poly.entity_id
_entity_poly.type
_entity_poly.pdbx_seq_one_letter_code
_entity_poly.pdbx_strand_id
1 'polypeptide(L)'
;MKYTIVPANTPEQDRFVSISDFKECMHWGGEVEFIWKGTRYGAVRYVQGNRISVCGANRQETERFYDTADEALEYMVGEDRLRDVITKVEVRFRSI
;
A
#
# COMPACT_ATOMS: atom_id res chain seq x y z
N MET A 1 31.85 -16.00 10.72
CA MET A 1 31.04 -14.81 10.85
C MET A 1 29.67 -15.16 11.43
N LYS A 2 29.30 -14.36 12.30
CA LYS A 2 27.97 -14.55 12.80
C LYS A 2 26.94 -14.12 11.77
N TYR A 3 26.13 -15.02 11.42
CA TYR A 3 25.05 -14.70 10.52
C TYR A 3 24.04 -13.81 11.22
N THR A 4 23.81 -12.66 10.68
CA THR A 4 22.84 -11.74 11.25
C THR A 4 21.53 -11.90 10.52
N ILE A 5 20.52 -12.32 11.24
CA ILE A 5 19.19 -12.37 10.69
C ILE A 5 18.69 -10.94 10.65
N VAL A 6 18.43 -10.49 9.44
CA VAL A 6 17.84 -9.16 9.27
C VAL A 6 16.36 -9.27 9.62
N PRO A 7 15.93 -8.63 10.68
CA PRO A 7 14.52 -8.70 11.03
C PRO A 7 13.68 -8.03 9.98
N ALA A 8 12.41 -8.37 9.93
CA ALA A 8 11.48 -7.67 9.06
C ALA A 8 11.53 -6.19 9.39
N ASN A 9 11.36 -5.36 8.38
CA ASN A 9 11.36 -3.93 8.58
C ASN A 9 10.28 -3.53 9.58
N THR A 10 10.58 -2.50 10.37
CA THR A 10 9.57 -1.93 11.25
C THR A 10 8.58 -1.12 10.41
N PRO A 11 7.39 -0.82 10.93
CA PRO A 11 6.45 0.03 10.20
C PRO A 11 7.06 1.36 9.78
N GLU A 12 7.95 1.92 10.60
CA GLU A 12 8.63 3.17 10.26
C GLU A 12 9.56 3.00 9.07
N GLN A 13 10.25 1.87 8.97
CA GLN A 13 11.17 1.61 7.87
C GLN A 13 10.43 1.38 6.56
N ASP A 14 9.26 0.76 6.62
CA ASP A 14 8.48 0.46 5.43
C ASP A 14 7.59 1.62 5.00
N ARG A 15 7.42 2.61 5.86
CA ARG A 15 6.54 3.73 5.58
C ARG A 15 6.94 4.42 4.28
N PHE A 16 5.94 4.82 3.52
CA PHE A 16 6.18 5.59 2.30
C PHE A 16 6.64 7.00 2.68
N VAL A 17 7.76 7.40 2.13
CA VAL A 17 8.33 8.71 2.43
C VAL A 17 7.72 9.81 1.57
N SER A 18 7.03 9.43 0.51
CA SER A 18 6.39 10.39 -0.40
C SER A 18 5.34 9.68 -1.23
N ILE A 19 4.50 10.46 -1.89
CA ILE A 19 3.56 9.94 -2.87
C ILE A 19 4.31 9.21 -3.97
N SER A 20 5.44 9.76 -4.40
CA SER A 20 6.26 9.13 -5.44
C SER A 20 6.74 7.74 -5.03
N ASP A 21 7.06 7.56 -3.76
CA ASP A 21 7.49 6.27 -3.24
C ASP A 21 6.39 5.22 -3.41
N PHE A 22 5.15 5.58 -3.10
CA PHE A 22 4.01 4.69 -3.30
C PHE A 22 3.80 4.39 -4.79
N LYS A 23 3.87 5.41 -5.62
CA LYS A 23 3.67 5.24 -7.06
C LYS A 23 4.73 4.33 -7.65
N GLU A 24 5.97 4.46 -7.18
CA GLU A 24 7.05 3.62 -7.63
C GLU A 24 6.84 2.17 -7.19
N CYS A 25 6.40 1.96 -5.95
CA CYS A 25 6.06 0.63 -5.46
C CYS A 25 5.02 -0.04 -6.36
N MET A 26 3.97 0.69 -6.70
CA MET A 26 2.93 0.16 -7.58
C MET A 26 3.44 -0.06 -9.00
N HIS A 27 4.31 0.82 -9.48
CA HIS A 27 4.89 0.70 -10.82
C HIS A 27 5.65 -0.62 -10.98
N TRP A 28 6.38 -1.03 -9.94
CA TRP A 28 7.19 -2.23 -9.99
C TRP A 28 6.45 -3.49 -9.57
N GLY A 29 5.14 -3.43 -9.48
CA GLY A 29 4.33 -4.60 -9.17
C GLY A 29 4.27 -4.94 -7.70
N GLY A 30 4.42 -3.93 -6.85
CA GLY A 30 4.45 -4.15 -5.42
C GLY A 30 3.10 -4.50 -4.83
N GLU A 31 3.16 -5.00 -3.61
CA GLU A 31 2.00 -5.30 -2.79
C GLU A 31 2.20 -4.66 -1.43
N VAL A 32 1.17 -4.03 -0.90
CA VAL A 32 1.24 -3.29 0.35
C VAL A 32 0.05 -3.64 1.21
N GLU A 33 0.31 -3.85 2.52
CA GLU A 33 -0.75 -3.87 3.53
C GLU A 33 -0.46 -2.74 4.52
N PHE A 34 -1.50 -1.99 4.85
CA PHE A 34 -1.33 -0.88 5.76
C PHE A 34 -2.56 -0.70 6.64
N ILE A 35 -2.38 0.03 7.73
CA ILE A 35 -3.45 0.36 8.67
C ILE A 35 -3.59 1.86 8.73
N TRP A 36 -4.82 2.31 8.66
CA TRP A 36 -5.15 3.72 8.87
C TRP A 36 -6.35 3.81 9.82
N LYS A 37 -6.13 4.52 10.94
CA LYS A 37 -7.16 4.71 11.97
C LYS A 37 -7.81 3.39 12.39
N GLY A 38 -6.97 2.38 12.59
CA GLY A 38 -7.40 1.09 13.08
C GLY A 38 -7.99 0.16 12.03
N THR A 39 -8.13 0.60 10.80
CA THR A 39 -8.67 -0.21 9.72
C THR A 39 -7.55 -0.67 8.79
N ARG A 40 -7.58 -1.95 8.41
CA ARG A 40 -6.56 -2.54 7.56
C ARG A 40 -6.98 -2.50 6.10
N TYR A 41 -6.02 -2.17 5.24
CA TYR A 41 -6.22 -2.06 3.80
C TYR A 41 -5.08 -2.74 3.06
N GLY A 42 -5.32 -3.06 1.80
CA GLY A 42 -4.28 -3.55 0.92
C GLY A 42 -4.33 -2.88 -0.44
N ALA A 43 -3.16 -2.78 -1.07
CA ALA A 43 -3.05 -2.31 -2.44
C ALA A 43 -2.07 -3.21 -3.16
N VAL A 44 -2.42 -3.65 -4.37
CA VAL A 44 -1.59 -4.55 -5.14
C VAL A 44 -1.76 -4.29 -6.63
N ARG A 45 -0.65 -4.36 -7.37
CA ARG A 45 -0.73 -4.33 -8.82
C ARG A 45 -0.79 -5.75 -9.34
N TYR A 46 -1.87 -6.08 -10.02
CA TYR A 46 -1.98 -7.36 -10.69
C TYR A 46 -1.23 -7.30 -12.02
N VAL A 47 -0.33 -8.23 -12.23
CA VAL A 47 0.40 -8.34 -13.49
C VAL A 47 -0.57 -8.59 -14.63
N GLN A 48 -1.48 -9.51 -14.40
CA GLN A 48 -2.51 -9.83 -15.38
C GLN A 48 -3.56 -8.73 -15.36
N GLY A 49 -3.78 -8.10 -16.51
CA GLY A 49 -4.70 -6.98 -16.61
C GLY A 49 -4.07 -5.64 -16.30
N ASN A 50 -2.87 -5.63 -15.72
CA ASN A 50 -2.10 -4.41 -15.44
C ASN A 50 -2.92 -3.37 -14.68
N ARG A 51 -3.61 -3.81 -13.62
CA ARG A 51 -4.47 -2.95 -12.82
C ARG A 51 -4.05 -2.98 -11.36
N ILE A 52 -4.35 -1.88 -10.67
CA ILE A 52 -4.10 -1.77 -9.24
C ILE A 52 -5.40 -1.97 -8.50
N SER A 53 -5.40 -2.90 -7.54
CA SER A 53 -6.54 -3.11 -6.66
C SER A 53 -6.25 -2.45 -5.32
N VAL A 54 -7.21 -1.71 -4.78
CA VAL A 54 -7.17 -1.21 -3.42
C VAL A 54 -8.43 -1.71 -2.72
N CYS A 55 -8.27 -2.25 -1.52
CA CYS A 55 -9.36 -2.95 -0.85
C CYS A 55 -9.18 -2.88 0.66
N GLY A 56 -10.29 -2.83 1.38
CA GLY A 56 -10.27 -3.06 2.83
C GLY A 56 -10.05 -4.53 3.09
N ALA A 57 -9.22 -4.87 4.08
CA ALA A 57 -8.91 -6.26 4.37
C ALA A 57 -10.18 -6.99 4.80
N ASN A 58 -10.41 -8.16 4.16
CA ASN A 58 -11.58 -9.00 4.41
C ASN A 58 -12.90 -8.30 4.08
N ARG A 59 -12.86 -7.25 3.26
CA ARG A 59 -14.05 -6.53 2.85
C ARG A 59 -14.04 -6.34 1.34
N GLN A 60 -14.30 -7.43 0.65
CA GLN A 60 -14.25 -7.49 -0.81
C GLN A 60 -15.16 -6.43 -1.47
N GLU A 61 -16.25 -6.08 -0.82
CA GLU A 61 -17.18 -5.08 -1.37
C GLU A 61 -16.55 -3.70 -1.48
N THR A 62 -15.43 -3.47 -0.79
CA THR A 62 -14.72 -2.18 -0.83
C THR A 62 -13.65 -2.12 -1.90
N GLU A 63 -13.42 -3.21 -2.61
CA GLU A 63 -12.37 -3.26 -3.62
C GLU A 63 -12.67 -2.36 -4.80
N ARG A 64 -11.64 -1.61 -5.24
CA ARG A 64 -11.72 -0.77 -6.43
C ARG A 64 -10.47 -1.00 -7.26
N PHE A 65 -10.61 -0.90 -8.56
CA PHE A 65 -9.52 -1.12 -9.50
C PHE A 65 -9.17 0.17 -10.21
N TYR A 66 -7.89 0.37 -10.46
CA TYR A 66 -7.37 1.58 -11.08
C TYR A 66 -6.32 1.22 -12.11
N ASP A 67 -6.20 2.02 -13.15
CA ASP A 67 -5.20 1.79 -14.18
C ASP A 67 -3.83 2.36 -13.78
N THR A 68 -3.82 3.39 -12.95
CA THR A 68 -2.58 4.05 -12.54
C THR A 68 -2.53 4.21 -11.03
N ALA A 69 -1.31 4.34 -10.52
CA ALA A 69 -1.12 4.59 -9.09
C ALA A 69 -1.67 5.95 -8.70
N ASP A 70 -1.61 6.91 -9.60
CA ASP A 70 -2.13 8.24 -9.33
C ASP A 70 -3.65 8.19 -9.11
N GLU A 71 -4.34 7.40 -9.91
CA GLU A 71 -5.77 7.18 -9.72
C GLU A 71 -6.06 6.42 -8.43
N ALA A 72 -5.23 5.42 -8.11
CA ALA A 72 -5.42 4.62 -6.89
C ALA A 72 -5.32 5.49 -5.64
N LEU A 73 -4.55 6.57 -5.70
CA LEU A 73 -4.41 7.49 -4.58
C LEU A 73 -5.69 8.26 -4.27
N GLU A 74 -6.70 8.18 -5.13
CA GLU A 74 -8.01 8.78 -4.87
C GLU A 74 -8.91 7.88 -4.03
N TYR A 75 -8.50 6.65 -3.76
CA TYR A 75 -9.28 5.72 -2.95
C TYR A 75 -9.53 6.30 -1.56
N MET A 76 -10.73 6.12 -1.04
CA MET A 76 -11.09 6.63 0.28
C MET A 76 -10.80 5.59 1.35
N VAL A 77 -9.98 5.96 2.32
CA VAL A 77 -9.68 5.12 3.48
C VAL A 77 -10.43 5.71 4.68
N GLY A 78 -11.70 5.33 4.76
CA GLY A 78 -12.61 5.98 5.69
C GLY A 78 -13.00 7.34 5.14
N GLU A 79 -12.79 8.37 5.92
CA GLU A 79 -13.11 9.74 5.51
C GLU A 79 -11.95 10.44 4.82
N ASP A 80 -10.80 9.78 4.73
CA ASP A 80 -9.59 10.40 4.19
C ASP A 80 -9.27 9.82 2.82
N ARG A 81 -8.73 10.67 1.95
CA ARG A 81 -8.26 10.23 0.66
C ARG A 81 -6.87 9.62 0.83
N LEU A 82 -6.62 8.49 0.17
CA LEU A 82 -5.33 7.81 0.32
C LEU A 82 -4.17 8.76 0.03
N ARG A 83 -4.30 9.61 -0.98
CA ARG A 83 -3.28 10.60 -1.34
C ARG A 83 -2.86 11.46 -0.15
N ASP A 84 -3.81 11.80 0.71
CA ASP A 84 -3.54 12.72 1.81
C ASP A 84 -2.88 12.03 3.00
N VAL A 85 -2.94 10.71 3.07
CA VAL A 85 -2.48 9.98 4.26
C VAL A 85 -1.44 8.90 3.97
N ILE A 86 -1.12 8.67 2.69
CA ILE A 86 -0.25 7.55 2.32
C ILE A 86 1.13 7.62 3.00
N THR A 87 1.61 8.80 3.32
CA THR A 87 2.89 8.94 4.02
C THR A 87 2.73 8.85 5.53
N LYS A 88 1.50 8.70 6.02
CA LYS A 88 1.20 8.66 7.46
C LYS A 88 0.70 7.30 7.92
N VAL A 89 0.26 6.45 6.98
CA VAL A 89 -0.30 5.15 7.34
C VAL A 89 0.77 4.23 7.91
N GLU A 90 0.33 3.29 8.74
CA GLU A 90 1.23 2.27 9.27
C GLU A 90 1.33 1.15 8.24
N VAL A 91 2.50 1.02 7.62
CA VAL A 91 2.72 -0.04 6.63
C VAL A 91 3.09 -1.31 7.36
N ARG A 92 2.29 -2.36 7.18
CA ARG A 92 2.51 -3.65 7.83
C ARG A 92 3.27 -4.60 6.93
N PHE A 93 3.16 -4.45 5.63
CA PHE A 93 3.85 -5.28 4.66
C PHE A 93 4.06 -4.47 3.38
N ARG A 94 5.22 -4.64 2.79
CA ARG A 94 5.56 -3.98 1.54
C ARG A 94 6.54 -4.87 0.80
N SER A 95 6.16 -5.31 -0.40
CA SER A 95 7.02 -6.23 -1.15
C SER A 95 8.13 -5.53 -1.93
N ILE A 96 8.02 -4.24 -2.16
CA ILE A 96 9.03 -3.48 -2.89
C ILE A 96 9.38 -2.18 -2.16
#